data_cc3fb66a0cf6b215ee51139a93458a95
#
_entry.id   cc3fb66a0cf6b215ee51139a93458a95
#
_cell.length_a   1.000
_cell.length_b   1.000
_cell.length_c   1.000
_cell.angle_alpha   90.00
_cell.angle_beta   90.00
_cell.angle_gamma   90.00
#
_symmetry.space_group_name_H-M   'P 1'
#
loop_
_entity.id
_entity.type
_entity.pdbx_description
1 polymer ?
#
loop_
_entity_poly.entity_id
_entity_poly.type
_entity_poly.pdbx_seq_one_letter_code
_entity_poly.pdbx_strand_id
1 'polypeptide(L)'
;MGIDDWFLTAAERGNSAFRLPPWSAGNRVVARVHGCAYFARLVEEVRALRSGDHLFFTDWRGDAHERLCPEGPTVGELFGDAARRGVIVKGLMWRSHTDRLSYSEQENRGLGEAVAEAGGEVLLDQRIRFAGSHHQKLVVVRHPGDPDRDVAFVGGIDLCRSRRDDADHQGDPQPLPMSRAYGERPPWHDVQLEVRGPAVAVADAVFRERWEDPHSLDLRHPIARIRDMLGGADLVADPLPQQAAEPPAAGDAVVQVLRTYPAIWPGYPFAPHGERSVARGFTKALGRARRLVYLEDQYMWSPHIARVLAAALRRSPQLHLVVVVPRHSDVDGRWALPPNQVGRLQAMQVCRTAAPDRVHVFDLENHAGNPVYVHAKVAVMDDTWACVGSANLNRRSWTHDSELSAAVLDAARDGREPADPGGHGDGARCFARDLRLALVREHLDRVPGDDDDLLDPGRFVRAAEEAAANLDAWHAGGRRGPRPPGRLRAHRPERMGLLTRAWAVPAYRLVYDPDGRPLRYRLRGRW
;
A
#
# COMPACT_ATOMS: atom_id res chain seq x y z
N MET A 1 0.32 26.97 9.64
CA MET A 1 -0.22 25.79 8.94
C MET A 1 -1.16 25.03 9.84
N GLY A 2 -2.40 24.81 9.40
CA GLY A 2 -3.36 23.94 10.08
C GLY A 2 -3.21 22.49 9.60
N ILE A 3 -3.38 21.53 10.48
CA ILE A 3 -3.47 20.09 10.12
C ILE A 3 -4.59 19.91 9.08
N ASP A 4 -5.69 20.63 9.23
CA ASP A 4 -6.85 20.64 8.33
C ASP A 4 -6.52 21.06 6.89
N ASP A 5 -5.38 21.69 6.65
CA ASP A 5 -4.96 22.05 5.29
C ASP A 5 -4.56 20.80 4.48
N TRP A 6 -4.00 19.80 5.14
CA TRP A 6 -3.51 18.56 4.52
C TRP A 6 -4.39 17.35 4.80
N PHE A 7 -4.95 17.26 6.01
CA PHE A 7 -5.76 16.14 6.44
C PHE A 7 -7.25 16.40 6.27
N LEU A 8 -8.02 15.33 6.07
CA LEU A 8 -9.47 15.40 6.00
C LEU A 8 -10.06 15.63 7.39
N THR A 9 -10.89 16.65 7.54
CA THR A 9 -11.79 16.74 8.68
C THR A 9 -12.81 15.60 8.67
N ALA A 10 -13.51 15.35 9.78
CA ALA A 10 -14.55 14.33 9.86
C ALA A 10 -15.63 14.52 8.78
N ALA A 11 -16.01 15.76 8.48
CA ALA A 11 -17.00 16.09 7.44
C ALA A 11 -16.48 15.78 6.03
N GLU A 12 -15.21 16.07 5.76
CA GLU A 12 -14.59 15.82 4.46
C GLU A 12 -14.39 14.33 4.14
N ARG A 13 -14.32 13.45 5.16
CA ARG A 13 -14.24 12.00 4.95
C ARG A 13 -15.47 11.47 4.21
N GLY A 14 -16.64 12.08 4.41
CA GLY A 14 -17.88 11.72 3.72
C GLY A 14 -18.49 10.38 4.16
N ASN A 15 -18.13 9.91 5.33
CA ASN A 15 -18.73 8.77 6.02
C ASN A 15 -19.38 9.26 7.32
N SER A 16 -20.69 9.39 7.35
CA SER A 16 -21.45 9.88 8.51
C SER A 16 -21.47 8.91 9.70
N ALA A 17 -21.13 7.64 9.46
CA ALA A 17 -21.02 6.63 10.50
C ALA A 17 -19.62 6.54 11.11
N PHE A 18 -18.65 7.29 10.59
CA PHE A 18 -17.28 7.33 11.12
C PHE A 18 -17.28 7.90 12.54
N ARG A 19 -16.73 7.15 13.49
CA ARG A 19 -16.70 7.50 14.92
C ARG A 19 -15.29 7.66 15.48
N LEU A 20 -14.27 7.32 14.70
CA LEU A 20 -12.88 7.44 15.11
C LEU A 20 -12.41 8.89 15.03
N PRO A 21 -11.35 9.28 15.76
CA PRO A 21 -10.70 10.57 15.55
C PRO A 21 -10.32 10.77 14.08
N PRO A 22 -10.51 11.96 13.48
CA PRO A 22 -10.14 12.21 12.10
C PRO A 22 -8.64 12.05 11.86
N TRP A 23 -7.82 12.33 12.87
CA TRP A 23 -6.38 12.06 12.99
C TRP A 23 -6.00 11.95 14.46
N SER A 24 -4.81 11.43 14.73
CA SER A 24 -4.20 11.41 16.07
C SER A 24 -2.83 12.05 16.05
N ALA A 25 -2.50 12.83 17.06
CA ALA A 25 -1.18 13.41 17.28
C ALA A 25 -0.38 12.58 18.29
N GLY A 26 0.91 12.86 18.43
CA GLY A 26 1.75 12.18 19.40
C GLY A 26 2.25 10.81 18.92
N ASN A 27 2.34 10.57 17.62
CA ASN A 27 2.79 9.29 17.11
C ASN A 27 4.26 9.30 16.71
N ARG A 28 4.91 8.16 16.87
CA ARG A 28 6.19 7.85 16.24
C ARG A 28 5.94 6.95 15.03
N VAL A 29 6.42 7.37 13.87
CA VAL A 29 6.28 6.63 12.62
C VAL A 29 7.65 6.31 12.06
N VAL A 30 7.88 5.05 11.68
CA VAL A 30 9.11 4.59 11.05
C VAL A 30 8.75 3.85 9.77
N ALA A 31 9.35 4.23 8.65
CA ALA A 31 9.22 3.47 7.41
C ALA A 31 10.15 2.25 7.44
N ARG A 32 9.59 1.08 7.25
CA ARG A 32 10.31 -0.18 7.05
C ARG A 32 10.35 -0.45 5.54
N VAL A 33 11.44 -0.05 4.92
CA VAL A 33 11.66 -0.27 3.49
C VAL A 33 12.07 -1.72 3.31
N HIS A 34 11.38 -2.41 2.40
CA HIS A 34 11.46 -3.84 2.10
C HIS A 34 10.98 -4.81 3.19
N GLY A 35 10.64 -6.01 2.71
CA GLY A 35 10.11 -7.07 3.54
C GLY A 35 11.06 -7.55 4.63
N CYS A 36 12.37 -7.62 4.34
CA CYS A 36 13.36 -8.04 5.35
C CYS A 36 13.34 -7.13 6.59
N ALA A 37 13.26 -5.81 6.40
CA ALA A 37 13.22 -4.85 7.51
C ALA A 37 11.90 -4.92 8.29
N TYR A 38 10.78 -5.10 7.58
CA TYR A 38 9.47 -5.25 8.21
C TYR A 38 9.36 -6.57 8.98
N PHE A 39 9.69 -7.69 8.35
CA PHE A 39 9.52 -9.02 8.94
C PHE A 39 10.43 -9.24 10.16
N ALA A 40 11.67 -8.73 10.10
CA ALA A 40 12.54 -8.77 11.29
C ALA A 40 11.89 -8.05 12.47
N ARG A 41 11.32 -6.88 12.22
CA ARG A 41 10.66 -6.10 13.28
C ARG A 41 9.38 -6.76 13.77
N LEU A 42 8.57 -7.34 12.86
CA LEU A 42 7.38 -8.10 13.23
C LEU A 42 7.71 -9.29 14.12
N VAL A 43 8.77 -10.04 13.80
CA VAL A 43 9.23 -11.19 14.62
C VAL A 43 9.61 -10.73 16.02
N GLU A 44 10.33 -9.62 16.17
CA GLU A 44 10.69 -9.05 17.47
C GLU A 44 9.45 -8.71 18.31
N GLU A 45 8.48 -7.99 17.73
CA GLU A 45 7.27 -7.55 18.44
C GLU A 45 6.38 -8.73 18.83
N VAL A 46 6.16 -9.70 17.94
CA VAL A 46 5.32 -10.86 18.25
C VAL A 46 5.97 -11.80 19.26
N ARG A 47 7.30 -11.98 19.21
CA ARG A 47 8.02 -12.75 20.23
C ARG A 47 7.96 -12.13 21.62
N ALA A 48 7.85 -10.81 21.70
CA ALA A 48 7.76 -10.08 22.96
C ALA A 48 6.37 -10.14 23.62
N LEU A 49 5.34 -10.64 22.91
CA LEU A 49 3.98 -10.79 23.42
C LEU A 49 3.89 -11.85 24.54
N ARG A 50 3.01 -11.60 25.49
CA ARG A 50 2.74 -12.45 26.66
C ARG A 50 1.27 -12.87 26.66
N SER A 51 0.94 -13.82 27.55
CA SER A 51 -0.45 -14.22 27.77
C SER A 51 -1.35 -13.02 28.10
N GLY A 52 -2.47 -12.91 27.39
CA GLY A 52 -3.43 -11.79 27.50
C GLY A 52 -3.14 -10.59 26.61
N ASP A 53 -1.96 -10.53 25.98
CA ASP A 53 -1.69 -9.54 24.93
C ASP A 53 -2.46 -9.90 23.65
N HIS A 54 -2.61 -8.91 22.74
CA HIS A 54 -3.38 -9.10 21.51
C HIS A 54 -2.49 -9.01 20.27
N LEU A 55 -2.73 -9.91 19.32
CA LEU A 55 -2.20 -9.88 17.96
C LEU A 55 -3.36 -9.94 16.98
N PHE A 56 -3.70 -8.80 16.39
CA PHE A 56 -4.76 -8.71 15.39
C PHE A 56 -4.17 -8.39 14.02
N PHE A 57 -4.66 -9.05 12.98
CA PHE A 57 -4.16 -8.79 11.64
C PHE A 57 -5.23 -8.93 10.56
N THR A 58 -5.04 -8.23 9.47
CA THR A 58 -5.84 -8.40 8.25
C THR A 58 -4.93 -8.30 7.04
N ASP A 59 -5.13 -9.19 6.08
CA ASP A 59 -4.29 -9.24 4.89
C ASP A 59 -5.07 -9.71 3.65
N TRP A 60 -4.51 -9.41 2.49
CA TRP A 60 -5.00 -9.90 1.21
C TRP A 60 -4.52 -11.33 0.95
N ARG A 61 -3.26 -11.62 1.30
CA ARG A 61 -2.64 -12.93 1.13
C ARG A 61 -1.74 -13.24 2.31
N GLY A 62 -1.92 -14.41 2.92
CA GLY A 62 -1.06 -14.95 3.95
C GLY A 62 -0.63 -16.37 3.61
N ASP A 63 0.58 -16.74 3.96
CA ASP A 63 1.12 -18.08 3.75
C ASP A 63 1.78 -18.56 5.05
N ALA A 64 1.25 -19.63 5.64
CA ALA A 64 1.78 -20.22 6.86
C ALA A 64 3.27 -20.60 6.76
N HIS A 65 3.73 -20.91 5.55
CA HIS A 65 5.09 -21.40 5.28
C HIS A 65 6.07 -20.31 4.87
N GLU A 66 5.63 -19.03 4.74
CA GLU A 66 6.57 -17.93 4.51
C GLU A 66 7.49 -17.77 5.70
N ARG A 67 8.81 -17.87 5.46
CA ARG A 67 9.85 -17.67 6.46
C ARG A 67 10.22 -16.19 6.55
N LEU A 68 9.99 -15.62 7.71
CA LEU A 68 10.12 -14.17 7.92
C LEU A 68 11.57 -13.67 8.00
N CYS A 69 12.49 -14.50 8.44
CA CYS A 69 13.93 -14.21 8.49
C CYS A 69 14.72 -15.44 8.05
N PRO A 70 15.99 -15.33 7.62
CA PRO A 70 16.78 -16.47 7.14
C PRO A 70 16.77 -17.67 8.09
N GLU A 71 17.03 -17.44 9.36
CA GLU A 71 17.02 -18.47 10.44
C GLU A 71 15.80 -18.28 11.37
N GLY A 72 14.77 -17.55 10.93
CA GLY A 72 13.60 -17.21 11.73
C GLY A 72 12.42 -18.16 11.53
N PRO A 73 11.32 -17.90 12.27
CA PRO A 73 10.08 -18.65 12.14
C PRO A 73 9.38 -18.35 10.81
N THR A 74 8.49 -19.26 10.42
CA THR A 74 7.48 -18.96 9.42
C THR A 74 6.34 -18.13 10.05
N VAL A 75 5.44 -17.57 9.20
CA VAL A 75 4.25 -16.84 9.69
C VAL A 75 3.38 -17.73 10.57
N GLY A 76 3.12 -18.98 10.12
CA GLY A 76 2.31 -19.95 10.88
C GLY A 76 2.96 -20.32 12.22
N GLU A 77 4.28 -20.55 12.24
CA GLU A 77 5.03 -20.82 13.47
C GLU A 77 4.98 -19.63 14.42
N LEU A 78 5.25 -18.40 13.93
CA LEU A 78 5.29 -17.20 14.77
C LEU A 78 3.94 -16.90 15.43
N PHE A 79 2.86 -16.94 14.65
CA PHE A 79 1.52 -16.62 15.15
C PHE A 79 0.93 -17.77 15.98
N GLY A 80 1.18 -19.02 15.57
CA GLY A 80 0.80 -20.18 16.36
C GLY A 80 1.53 -20.26 17.70
N ASP A 81 2.83 -19.94 17.76
CA ASP A 81 3.58 -19.87 19.03
C ASP A 81 3.05 -18.77 19.94
N ALA A 82 2.65 -17.62 19.39
CA ALA A 82 2.00 -16.57 20.16
C ALA A 82 0.68 -17.07 20.76
N ALA A 83 -0.18 -17.73 19.97
CA ALA A 83 -1.44 -18.30 20.43
C ALA A 83 -1.22 -19.35 21.55
N ARG A 84 -0.26 -20.27 21.39
CA ARG A 84 0.10 -21.27 22.43
C ARG A 84 0.60 -20.64 23.72
N ARG A 85 1.22 -19.45 23.68
CA ARG A 85 1.61 -18.69 24.87
C ARG A 85 0.44 -17.95 25.53
N GLY A 86 -0.79 -18.05 25.00
CA GLY A 86 -1.98 -17.39 25.51
C GLY A 86 -2.17 -15.95 25.01
N VAL A 87 -1.49 -15.57 23.93
CA VAL A 87 -1.79 -14.33 23.20
C VAL A 87 -3.10 -14.50 22.47
N ILE A 88 -3.95 -13.47 22.47
CA ILE A 88 -5.21 -13.47 21.73
C ILE A 88 -4.90 -13.13 20.27
N VAL A 89 -4.82 -14.16 19.43
CA VAL A 89 -4.51 -14.04 18.00
C VAL A 89 -5.79 -14.10 17.19
N LYS A 90 -6.12 -13.01 16.47
CA LYS A 90 -7.30 -12.92 15.60
C LYS A 90 -6.91 -12.36 14.23
N GLY A 91 -7.38 -12.99 13.15
CA GLY A 91 -7.04 -12.60 11.78
C GLY A 91 -8.23 -12.56 10.83
N LEU A 92 -8.26 -11.60 9.92
CA LEU A 92 -9.20 -11.51 8.81
C LEU A 92 -8.43 -11.57 7.49
N MET A 93 -8.56 -12.67 6.77
CA MET A 93 -7.91 -12.87 5.48
C MET A 93 -8.92 -12.75 4.34
N TRP A 94 -8.48 -12.24 3.19
CA TRP A 94 -9.35 -12.17 2.03
C TRP A 94 -9.73 -13.57 1.55
N ARG A 95 -11.03 -13.81 1.36
CA ARG A 95 -11.52 -14.98 0.67
C ARG A 95 -11.67 -14.68 -0.82
N SER A 96 -10.84 -15.27 -1.65
CA SER A 96 -10.89 -15.02 -3.09
C SER A 96 -12.10 -15.66 -3.79
N HIS A 97 -12.43 -15.18 -4.99
CA HIS A 97 -13.68 -15.51 -5.65
C HIS A 97 -13.76 -16.92 -6.24
N THR A 98 -12.65 -17.54 -6.60
CA THR A 98 -12.63 -18.92 -7.13
C THR A 98 -11.25 -19.54 -6.97
N ASP A 99 -11.20 -20.80 -6.53
CA ASP A 99 -9.96 -21.61 -6.46
C ASP A 99 -9.36 -21.92 -7.84
N ARG A 100 -10.12 -21.67 -8.93
CA ARG A 100 -9.75 -22.04 -10.30
C ARG A 100 -8.84 -21.08 -11.02
N LEU A 101 -8.55 -19.87 -10.46
CA LEU A 101 -7.85 -18.79 -11.15
C LEU A 101 -6.57 -18.32 -10.42
N SER A 102 -5.82 -19.20 -9.77
CA SER A 102 -4.55 -18.87 -9.08
C SER A 102 -4.69 -17.84 -7.98
N TYR A 103 -5.82 -17.82 -7.26
CA TYR A 103 -6.04 -16.95 -6.11
C TYR A 103 -5.54 -17.58 -4.80
N SER A 104 -5.43 -16.77 -3.76
CA SER A 104 -4.80 -17.08 -2.49
C SER A 104 -5.69 -17.77 -1.46
N GLU A 105 -6.88 -18.27 -1.81
CA GLU A 105 -7.81 -18.84 -0.81
C GLU A 105 -7.23 -20.04 -0.07
N GLN A 106 -6.56 -20.94 -0.79
CA GLN A 106 -5.96 -22.13 -0.18
C GLN A 106 -4.82 -21.76 0.79
N GLU A 107 -3.96 -20.81 0.41
CA GLU A 107 -2.86 -20.33 1.27
C GLU A 107 -3.42 -19.60 2.49
N ASN A 108 -4.40 -18.72 2.30
CA ASN A 108 -5.08 -18.01 3.38
C ASN A 108 -5.78 -18.97 4.36
N ARG A 109 -6.38 -20.02 3.84
CA ARG A 109 -6.99 -21.09 4.66
C ARG A 109 -5.92 -21.85 5.45
N GLY A 110 -4.81 -22.23 4.82
CA GLY A 110 -3.71 -22.92 5.49
C GLY A 110 -3.09 -22.10 6.62
N LEU A 111 -2.98 -20.78 6.47
CA LEU A 111 -2.58 -19.91 7.58
C LEU A 111 -3.64 -19.91 8.70
N GLY A 112 -4.92 -19.86 8.34
CA GLY A 112 -6.02 -19.94 9.30
C GLY A 112 -6.01 -21.24 10.11
N GLU A 113 -5.85 -22.38 9.44
CA GLU A 113 -5.77 -23.69 10.08
C GLU A 113 -4.55 -23.79 11.03
N ALA A 114 -3.38 -23.34 10.60
CA ALA A 114 -2.17 -23.37 11.45
C ALA A 114 -2.30 -22.52 12.72
N VAL A 115 -2.99 -21.37 12.65
CA VAL A 115 -3.24 -20.52 13.81
C VAL A 115 -4.35 -21.10 14.70
N ALA A 116 -5.41 -21.67 14.10
CA ALA A 116 -6.52 -22.29 14.83
C ALA A 116 -6.09 -23.53 15.61
N GLU A 117 -5.24 -24.39 15.04
CA GLU A 117 -4.63 -25.55 15.74
C GLU A 117 -3.84 -25.13 16.97
N ALA A 118 -3.34 -23.90 17.00
CA ALA A 118 -2.61 -23.34 18.14
C ALA A 118 -3.49 -22.58 19.16
N GLY A 119 -4.81 -22.47 18.92
CA GLY A 119 -5.78 -21.80 19.79
C GLY A 119 -6.08 -20.34 19.44
N GLY A 120 -5.63 -19.86 18.27
CA GLY A 120 -6.05 -18.57 17.72
C GLY A 120 -7.26 -18.71 16.78
N GLU A 121 -7.65 -17.63 16.10
CA GLU A 121 -8.76 -17.65 15.14
C GLU A 121 -8.45 -16.76 13.94
N VAL A 122 -8.57 -17.33 12.74
CA VAL A 122 -8.40 -16.60 11.48
C VAL A 122 -9.55 -16.92 10.54
N LEU A 123 -10.29 -15.89 10.16
CA LEU A 123 -11.49 -16.02 9.36
C LEU A 123 -11.25 -15.52 7.93
N LEU A 124 -11.89 -16.20 6.96
CA LEU A 124 -11.87 -15.79 5.56
C LEU A 124 -13.05 -14.85 5.28
N ASP A 125 -12.73 -13.57 5.02
CA ASP A 125 -13.71 -12.50 4.85
C ASP A 125 -13.97 -12.15 3.38
N GLN A 126 -15.23 -12.18 3.01
CA GLN A 126 -15.71 -11.83 1.69
C GLN A 126 -16.79 -10.76 1.69
N ARG A 127 -16.94 -10.02 2.76
CA ARG A 127 -17.82 -8.85 2.83
C ARG A 127 -17.29 -7.69 2.00
N ILE A 128 -17.27 -7.90 0.68
CA ILE A 128 -16.78 -6.97 -0.35
C ILE A 128 -17.72 -6.97 -1.56
N ARG A 129 -17.53 -6.04 -2.49
CA ARG A 129 -18.24 -6.07 -3.76
C ARG A 129 -17.85 -7.28 -4.61
N PHE A 130 -18.76 -7.66 -5.52
CA PHE A 130 -18.44 -8.61 -6.57
C PHE A 130 -17.20 -8.14 -7.36
N ALA A 131 -16.27 -9.04 -7.63
CA ALA A 131 -14.97 -8.77 -8.24
C ALA A 131 -14.08 -7.76 -7.49
N GLY A 132 -14.38 -7.45 -6.22
CA GLY A 132 -13.53 -6.71 -5.30
C GLY A 132 -12.65 -7.61 -4.46
N SER A 133 -11.73 -7.02 -3.72
CA SER A 133 -10.85 -7.70 -2.77
C SER A 133 -10.81 -7.00 -1.40
N HIS A 134 -10.61 -7.80 -0.36
CA HIS A 134 -10.17 -7.30 0.93
C HIS A 134 -8.66 -7.09 0.84
N HIS A 135 -8.22 -5.85 0.61
CA HIS A 135 -6.83 -5.57 0.26
C HIS A 135 -6.07 -4.79 1.36
N GLN A 136 -6.68 -4.61 2.52
CA GLN A 136 -6.03 -4.01 3.69
C GLN A 136 -4.88 -4.91 4.17
N LYS A 137 -3.78 -4.29 4.58
CA LYS A 137 -2.63 -4.94 5.22
C LYS A 137 -2.36 -4.23 6.53
N LEU A 138 -2.64 -4.92 7.61
CA LEU A 138 -2.60 -4.37 8.96
C LEU A 138 -2.18 -5.47 9.93
N VAL A 139 -1.20 -5.18 10.77
CA VAL A 139 -0.93 -5.95 11.99
C VAL A 139 -0.96 -5.01 13.17
N VAL A 140 -1.70 -5.38 14.22
CA VAL A 140 -1.83 -4.62 15.46
C VAL A 140 -1.36 -5.49 16.62
N VAL A 141 -0.41 -5.02 17.36
CA VAL A 141 0.14 -5.64 18.57
C VAL A 141 -0.24 -4.76 19.75
N ARG A 142 -1.03 -5.29 20.68
CA ARG A 142 -1.47 -4.56 21.87
C ARG A 142 -1.02 -5.25 23.15
N HIS A 143 -0.61 -4.44 24.09
CA HIS A 143 -0.23 -4.85 25.44
C HIS A 143 -1.16 -4.17 26.45
N PRO A 144 -2.33 -4.74 26.79
CA PRO A 144 -3.31 -4.08 27.67
C PRO A 144 -2.75 -3.62 29.03
N GLY A 145 -1.72 -4.33 29.52
CA GLY A 145 -1.02 -3.97 30.75
C GLY A 145 0.16 -3.01 30.59
N ASP A 146 0.58 -2.68 29.36
CA ASP A 146 1.75 -1.86 29.06
C ASP A 146 1.60 -1.15 27.68
N PRO A 147 0.68 -0.17 27.56
CA PRO A 147 0.35 0.44 26.27
C PRO A 147 1.49 1.21 25.59
N ASP A 148 2.55 1.55 26.31
CA ASP A 148 3.77 2.17 25.73
C ASP A 148 4.44 1.26 24.69
N ARG A 149 4.21 -0.05 24.77
CA ARG A 149 4.78 -1.05 23.88
C ARG A 149 3.92 -1.31 22.63
N ASP A 150 2.72 -0.79 22.59
CA ASP A 150 1.78 -1.00 21.49
C ASP A 150 2.36 -0.54 20.14
N VAL A 151 2.11 -1.34 19.11
CA VAL A 151 2.56 -1.02 17.74
C VAL A 151 1.55 -1.48 16.71
N ALA A 152 1.42 -0.71 15.63
CA ALA A 152 0.68 -1.11 14.44
C ALA A 152 1.59 -1.04 13.21
N PHE A 153 1.40 -2.00 12.29
CA PHE A 153 2.06 -2.01 10.99
C PHE A 153 1.02 -1.83 9.89
N VAL A 154 1.22 -0.82 9.02
CA VAL A 154 0.32 -0.47 7.90
C VAL A 154 1.15 -0.23 6.66
N GLY A 155 0.83 -0.89 5.54
CA GLY A 155 1.59 -0.66 4.30
C GLY A 155 1.19 -1.54 3.14
N GLY A 156 2.17 -1.87 2.28
CA GLY A 156 1.97 -2.65 1.08
C GLY A 156 2.29 -4.13 1.21
N ILE A 157 3.01 -4.54 2.27
CA ILE A 157 3.64 -5.86 2.38
C ILE A 157 2.67 -6.89 2.96
N ASP A 158 2.33 -7.92 2.16
CA ASP A 158 1.54 -9.08 2.60
C ASP A 158 2.38 -10.06 3.43
N LEU A 159 1.73 -10.86 4.27
CA LEU A 159 2.33 -11.94 5.06
C LEU A 159 2.49 -13.23 4.22
N CYS A 160 3.12 -13.13 3.06
CA CYS A 160 3.23 -14.25 2.12
C CYS A 160 4.58 -14.26 1.39
N ARG A 161 4.84 -15.37 0.71
CA ARG A 161 6.04 -15.58 -0.12
C ARG A 161 6.24 -14.49 -1.16
N SER A 162 7.46 -14.33 -1.63
CA SER A 162 7.95 -13.28 -2.55
C SER A 162 8.01 -11.88 -1.92
N ARG A 163 7.82 -11.72 -0.61
CA ARG A 163 7.85 -10.40 0.04
C ARG A 163 9.13 -10.13 0.83
N ARG A 164 9.89 -11.17 1.16
CA ARG A 164 11.13 -11.05 1.89
C ARG A 164 12.28 -10.71 0.95
N ASP A 165 12.42 -9.45 0.64
CA ASP A 165 13.55 -8.90 -0.14
C ASP A 165 14.15 -7.71 0.62
N ASP A 166 15.30 -7.23 0.17
CA ASP A 166 16.04 -6.12 0.76
C ASP A 166 16.54 -5.14 -0.32
N ALA A 167 17.38 -4.19 0.07
CA ALA A 167 17.93 -3.18 -0.82
C ALA A 167 18.77 -3.74 -1.97
N ASP A 168 19.25 -4.98 -1.93
CA ASP A 168 19.99 -5.60 -3.02
C ASP A 168 19.09 -6.16 -4.12
N HIS A 169 17.82 -6.35 -3.82
CA HIS A 169 16.81 -6.85 -4.74
C HIS A 169 17.20 -8.18 -5.41
N GLN A 170 17.59 -9.16 -4.59
CA GLN A 170 17.89 -10.51 -5.07
C GLN A 170 16.65 -11.42 -5.11
N GLY A 171 15.50 -10.92 -4.66
CA GLY A 171 14.25 -11.64 -4.53
C GLY A 171 14.19 -12.57 -3.32
N ASP A 172 12.98 -12.97 -2.96
CA ASP A 172 12.71 -13.90 -1.86
C ASP A 172 13.24 -15.30 -2.19
N PRO A 173 13.94 -15.98 -1.27
CA PRO A 173 14.29 -17.40 -1.42
C PRO A 173 13.07 -18.34 -1.56
N GLN A 174 11.88 -17.89 -1.17
CA GLN A 174 10.61 -18.61 -1.30
C GLN A 174 9.69 -17.89 -2.33
N PRO A 175 10.03 -17.90 -3.63
CA PRO A 175 9.29 -17.13 -4.62
C PRO A 175 7.93 -17.75 -4.93
N LEU A 176 6.96 -16.88 -5.25
CA LEU A 176 5.73 -17.24 -5.93
C LEU A 176 5.90 -17.09 -7.44
N PRO A 177 5.25 -17.94 -8.25
CA PRO A 177 5.24 -17.77 -9.70
C PRO A 177 4.71 -16.39 -10.10
N MET A 178 5.43 -15.74 -11.00
CA MET A 178 5.15 -14.42 -11.53
C MET A 178 5.46 -14.36 -13.03
N SER A 179 5.24 -13.23 -13.69
CA SER A 179 5.67 -13.05 -15.08
C SER A 179 7.13 -13.42 -15.26
N ARG A 180 7.43 -14.16 -16.32
CA ARG A 180 8.78 -14.62 -16.68
C ARG A 180 9.79 -13.48 -16.83
N ALA A 181 9.29 -12.27 -17.07
CA ALA A 181 10.12 -11.08 -17.18
C ALA A 181 10.91 -10.76 -15.90
N TYR A 182 10.46 -11.25 -14.74
CA TYR A 182 11.10 -11.05 -13.43
C TYR A 182 12.02 -12.22 -13.01
N GLY A 183 12.14 -13.26 -13.83
CA GLY A 183 12.97 -14.43 -13.54
C GLY A 183 12.32 -15.39 -12.53
N GLU A 184 13.13 -16.33 -12.05
CA GLU A 184 12.68 -17.38 -11.11
C GLU A 184 12.51 -16.85 -9.67
N ARG A 185 13.26 -15.82 -9.31
CA ARG A 185 13.22 -15.14 -8.02
C ARG A 185 12.95 -13.65 -8.26
N PRO A 186 11.65 -13.26 -8.40
CA PRO A 186 11.29 -11.88 -8.69
C PRO A 186 11.81 -10.90 -7.65
N PRO A 187 12.68 -9.93 -8.01
CA PRO A 187 13.05 -8.84 -7.14
C PRO A 187 11.84 -8.01 -6.73
N TRP A 188 11.75 -7.65 -5.45
CA TRP A 188 10.56 -7.02 -4.87
C TRP A 188 10.89 -5.72 -4.14
N HIS A 189 10.13 -4.67 -4.39
CA HIS A 189 10.25 -3.38 -3.71
C HIS A 189 8.92 -2.98 -3.06
N ASP A 190 8.92 -2.78 -1.75
CA ASP A 190 7.70 -2.43 -1.00
C ASP A 190 8.04 -1.71 0.31
N VAL A 191 7.04 -1.06 0.93
CA VAL A 191 7.19 -0.27 2.15
C VAL A 191 6.06 -0.57 3.13
N GLN A 192 6.43 -0.72 4.41
CA GLN A 192 5.52 -0.83 5.54
C GLN A 192 5.80 0.27 6.56
N LEU A 193 4.79 0.83 7.20
CA LEU A 193 4.96 1.72 8.34
C LEU A 193 4.87 0.96 9.65
N GLU A 194 5.78 1.23 10.56
CA GLU A 194 5.65 0.95 11.99
C GLU A 194 5.15 2.22 12.67
N VAL A 195 4.05 2.11 13.39
CA VAL A 195 3.38 3.23 14.07
C VAL A 195 3.24 2.91 15.55
N ARG A 196 3.69 3.83 16.42
CA ARG A 196 3.49 3.79 17.88
C ARG A 196 2.78 5.05 18.35
N GLY A 197 2.08 4.97 19.46
CA GLY A 197 1.31 6.07 20.01
C GLY A 197 -0.18 5.97 19.69
N PRO A 198 -0.96 7.06 19.86
CA PRO A 198 -2.42 7.06 19.80
C PRO A 198 -3.04 6.47 18.52
N ALA A 199 -2.36 6.54 17.37
CA ALA A 199 -2.84 5.96 16.11
C ALA A 199 -2.98 4.43 16.14
N VAL A 200 -2.30 3.73 17.07
CA VAL A 200 -2.45 2.28 17.25
C VAL A 200 -3.86 1.94 17.69
N ALA A 201 -4.48 2.74 18.58
CA ALA A 201 -5.87 2.55 18.98
C ALA A 201 -6.84 2.73 17.80
N VAL A 202 -6.53 3.65 16.87
CA VAL A 202 -7.31 3.83 15.64
C VAL A 202 -7.15 2.61 14.72
N ALA A 203 -5.94 2.07 14.58
CA ALA A 203 -5.68 0.86 13.80
C ALA A 203 -6.40 -0.38 14.38
N ASP A 204 -6.37 -0.54 15.71
CA ASP A 204 -7.13 -1.57 16.44
C ASP A 204 -8.63 -1.44 16.17
N ALA A 205 -9.18 -0.23 16.27
CA ALA A 205 -10.59 0.01 16.00
C ALA A 205 -10.97 -0.30 14.54
N VAL A 206 -10.11 -0.05 13.56
CA VAL A 206 -10.33 -0.44 12.15
C VAL A 206 -10.46 -1.96 11.99
N PHE A 207 -9.64 -2.74 12.69
CA PHE A 207 -9.77 -4.20 12.72
C PHE A 207 -11.10 -4.61 13.38
N ARG A 208 -11.40 -4.05 14.56
CA ARG A 208 -12.62 -4.36 15.33
C ARG A 208 -13.90 -4.06 14.58
N GLU A 209 -14.02 -2.89 13.94
CA GLU A 209 -15.18 -2.52 13.13
C GLU A 209 -15.50 -3.59 12.08
N ARG A 210 -14.49 -4.22 11.50
CA ARG A 210 -14.69 -5.25 10.49
C ARG A 210 -14.88 -6.64 11.10
N TRP A 211 -14.20 -6.96 12.19
CA TRP A 211 -14.37 -8.22 12.91
C TRP A 211 -15.78 -8.35 13.49
N GLU A 212 -16.25 -7.30 14.15
CA GLU A 212 -17.54 -7.25 14.85
C GLU A 212 -18.73 -6.93 13.91
N ASP A 213 -18.51 -6.83 12.60
CA ASP A 213 -19.60 -6.65 11.63
C ASP A 213 -20.53 -7.88 11.65
N PRO A 214 -21.81 -7.73 12.00
CA PRO A 214 -22.72 -8.85 12.19
C PRO A 214 -23.13 -9.56 10.90
N HIS A 215 -22.78 -9.02 9.73
CA HIS A 215 -23.09 -9.64 8.45
C HIS A 215 -22.24 -10.88 8.21
N SER A 216 -22.83 -11.87 7.55
CA SER A 216 -22.13 -13.09 7.17
C SER A 216 -20.82 -12.80 6.44
N LEU A 217 -19.76 -13.49 6.83
CA LEU A 217 -18.44 -13.44 6.17
C LEU A 217 -18.51 -13.81 4.68
N ASP A 218 -19.49 -14.62 4.28
CA ASP A 218 -19.78 -14.99 2.89
C ASP A 218 -21.08 -14.32 2.40
N LEU A 219 -20.95 -13.21 1.69
CA LEU A 219 -22.08 -12.50 1.07
C LEU A 219 -22.45 -13.05 -0.33
N ARG A 220 -21.70 -14.01 -0.88
CA ARG A 220 -21.74 -14.29 -2.31
C ARG A 220 -22.88 -15.16 -2.80
N HIS A 221 -23.23 -16.21 -2.09
CA HIS A 221 -24.20 -17.17 -2.61
C HIS A 221 -24.75 -18.08 -1.51
N PRO A 222 -26.07 -18.29 -1.43
CA PRO A 222 -26.64 -19.24 -0.50
C PRO A 222 -26.04 -20.65 -0.60
N ILE A 223 -25.74 -21.09 -1.82
CA ILE A 223 -25.16 -22.42 -2.09
C ILE A 223 -23.71 -22.51 -1.58
N ALA A 224 -22.88 -21.46 -1.77
CA ALA A 224 -21.53 -21.43 -1.24
C ALA A 224 -21.55 -21.48 0.30
N ARG A 225 -22.44 -20.71 0.93
CA ARG A 225 -22.65 -20.73 2.38
C ARG A 225 -23.05 -22.11 2.90
N ILE A 226 -23.98 -22.80 2.23
CA ILE A 226 -24.37 -24.17 2.59
C ILE A 226 -23.19 -25.12 2.46
N ARG A 227 -22.41 -25.04 1.37
CA ARG A 227 -21.21 -25.85 1.17
C ARG A 227 -20.19 -25.64 2.28
N ASP A 228 -19.95 -24.41 2.68
CA ASP A 228 -18.97 -24.06 3.71
C ASP A 228 -19.45 -24.51 5.11
N MET A 229 -20.73 -24.35 5.42
CA MET A 229 -21.32 -24.92 6.63
C MET A 229 -21.20 -26.46 6.69
N LEU A 230 -21.42 -27.13 5.56
CA LEU A 230 -21.26 -28.60 5.47
C LEU A 230 -19.80 -29.02 5.52
N GLY A 231 -18.87 -28.17 5.06
CA GLY A 231 -17.43 -28.36 5.12
C GLY A 231 -16.78 -28.01 6.46
N GLY A 232 -17.56 -27.60 7.47
CA GLY A 232 -17.05 -27.25 8.80
C GLY A 232 -16.28 -25.92 8.87
N ALA A 233 -16.44 -25.04 7.87
CA ALA A 233 -15.81 -23.72 7.91
C ALA A 233 -16.39 -22.88 9.05
N ASP A 234 -15.50 -22.24 9.81
CA ASP A 234 -15.90 -21.24 10.79
C ASP A 234 -16.38 -19.96 10.07
N LEU A 235 -17.63 -19.62 10.29
CA LEU A 235 -18.29 -18.47 9.67
C LEU A 235 -18.76 -17.42 10.71
N VAL A 236 -18.47 -17.66 11.99
CA VAL A 236 -18.90 -16.83 13.10
C VAL A 236 -17.66 -16.37 13.86
N ALA A 237 -17.46 -15.06 13.92
CA ALA A 237 -16.36 -14.48 14.66
C ALA A 237 -16.61 -14.59 16.16
N ASP A 238 -15.65 -15.10 16.91
CA ASP A 238 -15.64 -15.05 18.36
C ASP A 238 -15.59 -13.59 18.86
N PRO A 239 -16.18 -13.31 20.03
CA PRO A 239 -16.08 -11.98 20.64
C PRO A 239 -14.62 -11.56 20.85
N LEU A 240 -14.31 -10.31 20.55
CA LEU A 240 -13.02 -9.72 20.88
C LEU A 240 -12.96 -9.34 22.37
N PRO A 241 -11.78 -9.36 22.97
CA PRO A 241 -11.56 -8.76 24.29
C PRO A 241 -11.89 -7.26 24.23
N GLN A 242 -12.15 -6.65 25.37
CA GLN A 242 -12.35 -5.21 25.45
C GLN A 242 -11.17 -4.47 24.80
N GLN A 243 -11.46 -3.40 24.05
CA GLN A 243 -10.42 -2.58 23.47
C GLN A 243 -9.49 -2.05 24.57
N ALA A 244 -8.18 -2.24 24.40
CA ALA A 244 -7.20 -1.72 25.32
C ALA A 244 -7.18 -0.19 25.32
N ALA A 245 -6.68 0.42 26.40
CA ALA A 245 -6.55 1.86 26.52
C ALA A 245 -5.73 2.45 25.35
N GLU A 246 -6.01 3.70 25.00
CA GLU A 246 -5.23 4.41 24.01
C GLU A 246 -3.77 4.52 24.47
N PRO A 247 -2.79 4.18 23.61
CA PRO A 247 -1.38 4.33 23.94
C PRO A 247 -1.00 5.80 24.19
N PRO A 248 -0.04 6.07 25.07
CA PRO A 248 0.49 7.41 25.28
C PRO A 248 1.23 7.93 24.04
N ALA A 249 1.52 9.23 24.04
CA ALA A 249 2.31 9.85 22.99
C ALA A 249 3.73 9.22 22.91
N ALA A 250 4.16 8.85 21.71
CA ALA A 250 5.44 8.20 21.44
C ALA A 250 6.36 9.04 20.52
N GLY A 251 5.88 10.17 20.02
CA GLY A 251 6.62 11.06 19.11
C GLY A 251 5.79 12.27 18.68
N ASP A 252 6.20 12.93 17.59
CA ASP A 252 5.64 14.21 17.17
C ASP A 252 4.79 14.13 15.90
N ALA A 253 4.64 12.93 15.30
CA ALA A 253 3.88 12.79 14.08
C ALA A 253 2.37 12.82 14.33
N VAL A 254 1.67 13.47 13.42
CA VAL A 254 0.21 13.39 13.29
C VAL A 254 -0.10 12.35 12.21
N VAL A 255 -0.94 11.37 12.53
CA VAL A 255 -1.32 10.28 11.64
C VAL A 255 -2.81 10.33 11.34
N GLN A 256 -3.15 10.28 10.06
CA GLN A 256 -4.51 10.11 9.58
C GLN A 256 -4.66 8.75 8.91
N VAL A 257 -5.51 7.89 9.44
CA VAL A 257 -5.88 6.63 8.79
C VAL A 257 -6.90 6.93 7.69
N LEU A 258 -6.55 6.58 6.46
CA LEU A 258 -7.38 6.69 5.26
C LEU A 258 -7.86 5.31 4.82
N ARG A 259 -9.13 5.20 4.44
CA ARG A 259 -9.75 3.92 4.12
C ARG A 259 -10.55 3.99 2.82
N THR A 260 -10.62 2.86 2.13
CA THR A 260 -11.66 2.59 1.14
C THR A 260 -12.50 1.43 1.62
N TYR A 261 -13.80 1.62 1.68
CA TYR A 261 -14.80 0.57 1.80
C TYR A 261 -15.82 0.75 0.67
N PRO A 262 -16.10 -0.28 -0.13
CA PRO A 262 -17.07 -0.17 -1.21
C PRO A 262 -18.49 -0.01 -0.66
N ALA A 263 -19.35 0.63 -1.42
CA ALA A 263 -20.79 0.58 -1.13
C ALA A 263 -21.32 -0.79 -1.51
N ILE A 264 -21.76 -1.59 -0.53
CA ILE A 264 -22.35 -2.93 -0.69
C ILE A 264 -23.78 -2.95 -0.11
N TRP A 265 -24.49 -4.06 -0.32
CA TRP A 265 -25.79 -4.31 0.31
C TRP A 265 -25.79 -5.74 0.91
N PRO A 266 -26.13 -5.88 2.21
CA PRO A 266 -26.29 -4.80 3.20
C PRO A 266 -24.98 -4.00 3.39
N GLY A 267 -25.11 -2.73 3.80
CA GLY A 267 -23.95 -1.84 4.02
C GLY A 267 -23.23 -2.17 5.32
N TYR A 268 -21.94 -1.88 5.38
CA TYR A 268 -21.18 -2.01 6.63
C TYR A 268 -21.77 -1.12 7.73
N PRO A 269 -21.93 -1.56 8.99
CA PRO A 269 -22.45 -0.73 10.07
C PRO A 269 -21.64 0.57 10.27
N PHE A 270 -20.32 0.50 10.12
CA PHE A 270 -19.38 1.61 10.26
C PHE A 270 -19.19 2.44 8.98
N ALA A 271 -19.72 1.99 7.83
CA ALA A 271 -19.67 2.67 6.54
C ALA A 271 -20.86 2.29 5.64
N PRO A 272 -22.11 2.66 5.99
CA PRO A 272 -23.34 2.17 5.32
C PRO A 272 -23.40 2.50 3.82
N HIS A 273 -22.73 3.57 3.41
CA HIS A 273 -22.64 4.02 2.00
C HIS A 273 -21.23 3.87 1.42
N GLY A 274 -20.39 3.05 2.08
CA GLY A 274 -18.98 2.95 1.83
C GLY A 274 -18.20 4.18 2.30
N GLU A 275 -16.87 4.07 2.31
CA GLU A 275 -15.93 5.14 2.61
C GLU A 275 -14.91 5.28 1.49
N ARG A 276 -14.49 6.50 1.17
CA ARG A 276 -13.52 6.82 0.12
C ARG A 276 -12.54 7.87 0.60
N SER A 277 -12.12 7.77 1.85
CA SER A 277 -11.18 8.74 2.43
C SER A 277 -9.79 8.67 1.80
N VAL A 278 -9.36 7.51 1.26
CA VAL A 278 -8.15 7.42 0.42
C VAL A 278 -8.24 8.41 -0.75
N ALA A 279 -9.27 8.28 -1.60
CA ALA A 279 -9.44 9.14 -2.77
C ALA A 279 -9.52 10.63 -2.40
N ARG A 280 -10.23 10.96 -1.33
CA ARG A 280 -10.43 12.34 -0.86
C ARG A 280 -9.15 12.92 -0.25
N GLY A 281 -8.42 12.14 0.57
CA GLY A 281 -7.15 12.55 1.16
C GLY A 281 -6.10 12.85 0.10
N PHE A 282 -5.93 11.93 -0.86
CA PHE A 282 -5.04 12.17 -2.00
C PHE A 282 -5.46 13.39 -2.83
N THR A 283 -6.74 13.57 -3.10
CA THR A 283 -7.24 14.73 -3.85
C THR A 283 -6.95 16.03 -3.11
N LYS A 284 -7.12 16.05 -1.78
CA LYS A 284 -6.84 17.22 -0.94
C LYS A 284 -5.35 17.56 -0.92
N ALA A 285 -4.50 16.57 -0.66
CA ALA A 285 -3.05 16.76 -0.62
C ALA A 285 -2.48 17.16 -2.00
N LEU A 286 -2.92 16.53 -3.09
CA LEU A 286 -2.60 16.96 -4.46
C LEU A 286 -3.09 18.40 -4.73
N GLY A 287 -4.18 18.81 -4.09
CA GLY A 287 -4.68 20.19 -4.11
C GLY A 287 -3.68 21.21 -3.61
N ARG A 288 -2.78 20.83 -2.72
CA ARG A 288 -1.74 21.69 -2.15
C ARG A 288 -0.39 21.60 -2.85
N ALA A 289 -0.05 20.48 -3.46
CA ALA A 289 1.26 20.26 -4.07
C ALA A 289 1.65 21.36 -5.08
N ARG A 290 2.91 21.85 -5.00
CA ARG A 290 3.45 22.96 -5.80
C ARG A 290 4.75 22.66 -6.54
N ARG A 291 5.63 21.83 -5.96
CA ARG A 291 6.98 21.60 -6.49
C ARG A 291 7.25 20.15 -6.81
N LEU A 292 6.81 19.22 -5.95
CA LEU A 292 7.09 17.80 -6.13
C LEU A 292 5.91 16.94 -5.68
N VAL A 293 5.49 16.04 -6.56
CA VAL A 293 4.73 14.85 -6.22
C VAL A 293 5.61 13.65 -6.56
N TYR A 294 6.07 12.94 -5.53
CA TYR A 294 6.81 11.67 -5.64
C TYR A 294 5.88 10.52 -5.32
N LEU A 295 5.81 9.54 -6.21
CA LEU A 295 4.92 8.37 -6.09
C LEU A 295 5.69 7.10 -6.41
N GLU A 296 5.45 6.06 -5.62
CA GLU A 296 5.76 4.68 -6.00
C GLU A 296 4.47 3.88 -6.00
N ASP A 297 4.17 3.21 -7.09
CA ASP A 297 2.88 2.53 -7.25
C ASP A 297 2.98 1.34 -8.20
N GLN A 298 2.32 0.26 -7.83
CA GLN A 298 2.28 -0.97 -8.61
C GLN A 298 1.64 -0.78 -10.00
N TYR A 299 0.70 0.13 -10.14
CA TYR A 299 -0.12 0.22 -11.35
C TYR A 299 -0.06 1.56 -12.07
N MET A 300 -0.22 2.68 -11.36
CA MET A 300 -0.49 3.99 -11.99
C MET A 300 -1.58 3.87 -13.08
N TRP A 301 -2.66 3.15 -12.76
CA TRP A 301 -3.79 2.99 -13.65
C TRP A 301 -4.77 4.15 -13.48
N SER A 302 -5.80 4.17 -14.31
CA SER A 302 -6.95 5.04 -14.22
C SER A 302 -6.77 6.47 -14.75
N PRO A 303 -7.37 6.74 -15.92
CA PRO A 303 -7.50 8.09 -16.41
C PRO A 303 -8.24 9.04 -15.45
N HIS A 304 -9.05 8.53 -14.51
CA HIS A 304 -9.75 9.37 -13.53
C HIS A 304 -8.77 9.92 -12.49
N ILE A 305 -7.88 9.08 -11.97
CA ILE A 305 -6.83 9.51 -11.03
C ILE A 305 -5.82 10.39 -11.75
N ALA A 306 -5.43 10.01 -12.96
CA ALA A 306 -4.55 10.82 -13.80
C ALA A 306 -5.09 12.24 -14.06
N ARG A 307 -6.42 12.43 -14.14
CA ARG A 307 -7.01 13.79 -14.23
C ARG A 307 -6.82 14.61 -12.95
N VAL A 308 -6.80 13.98 -11.76
CA VAL A 308 -6.50 14.67 -10.49
C VAL A 308 -5.04 15.13 -10.50
N LEU A 309 -4.10 14.25 -10.88
CA LEU A 309 -2.68 14.59 -11.05
C LEU A 309 -2.50 15.68 -12.11
N ALA A 310 -3.13 15.56 -13.27
CA ALA A 310 -3.08 16.54 -14.34
C ALA A 310 -3.65 17.91 -13.93
N ALA A 311 -4.68 17.93 -13.07
CA ALA A 311 -5.22 19.17 -12.54
C ALA A 311 -4.21 19.87 -11.59
N ALA A 312 -3.49 19.10 -10.78
CA ALA A 312 -2.40 19.63 -9.94
C ALA A 312 -1.25 20.19 -10.80
N LEU A 313 -0.81 19.47 -11.82
CA LEU A 313 0.23 19.91 -12.76
C LEU A 313 -0.14 21.19 -13.51
N ARG A 314 -1.39 21.33 -13.94
CA ARG A 314 -1.87 22.57 -14.60
C ARG A 314 -1.96 23.76 -13.65
N ARG A 315 -2.40 23.51 -12.41
CA ARG A 315 -2.52 24.56 -11.38
C ARG A 315 -1.16 25.10 -10.93
N SER A 316 -0.15 24.22 -10.88
CA SER A 316 1.18 24.55 -10.34
C SER A 316 2.23 24.39 -11.43
N PRO A 317 2.67 25.49 -12.11
CA PRO A 317 3.60 25.43 -13.24
C PRO A 317 5.00 24.90 -12.90
N GLN A 318 5.37 24.89 -11.62
CA GLN A 318 6.67 24.38 -11.14
C GLN A 318 6.57 22.96 -10.55
N LEU A 319 5.38 22.35 -10.59
CA LEU A 319 5.17 21.02 -10.04
C LEU A 319 5.74 19.96 -10.98
N HIS A 320 6.64 19.14 -10.46
CA HIS A 320 7.10 17.91 -11.09
C HIS A 320 6.35 16.71 -10.51
N LEU A 321 5.96 15.80 -11.39
CA LEU A 321 5.42 14.49 -11.03
C LEU A 321 6.46 13.42 -11.35
N VAL A 322 6.99 12.78 -10.30
CA VAL A 322 7.91 11.64 -10.40
C VAL A 322 7.16 10.39 -9.96
N VAL A 323 7.16 9.36 -10.80
CA VAL A 323 6.48 8.09 -10.51
C VAL A 323 7.40 6.92 -10.79
N VAL A 324 7.54 6.02 -9.83
CA VAL A 324 8.27 4.75 -9.98
C VAL A 324 7.24 3.63 -10.06
N VAL A 325 7.33 2.80 -11.11
CA VAL A 325 6.37 1.72 -11.41
C VAL A 325 7.09 0.44 -11.81
N PRO A 326 6.46 -0.74 -11.72
CA PRO A 326 7.05 -1.95 -12.27
C PRO A 326 7.19 -1.84 -13.80
N ARG A 327 8.31 -2.35 -14.34
CA ARG A 327 8.57 -2.37 -15.79
C ARG A 327 7.54 -3.21 -16.54
N HIS A 328 7.24 -4.38 -16.04
CA HIS A 328 6.30 -5.34 -16.63
C HIS A 328 5.10 -5.60 -15.71
N SER A 329 4.04 -6.18 -16.26
CA SER A 329 2.94 -6.72 -15.48
C SER A 329 3.41 -7.93 -14.66
N ASP A 330 2.70 -8.23 -13.56
CA ASP A 330 2.88 -9.43 -12.74
C ASP A 330 2.41 -10.72 -13.44
N VAL A 331 1.60 -10.60 -14.49
CA VAL A 331 1.02 -11.72 -15.23
C VAL A 331 1.48 -11.74 -16.68
N ASP A 332 1.68 -12.95 -17.19
CA ASP A 332 1.89 -13.21 -18.61
C ASP A 332 0.58 -13.54 -19.32
N GLY A 333 0.63 -13.52 -20.64
CA GLY A 333 -0.45 -14.02 -21.48
C GLY A 333 -1.11 -12.94 -22.35
N ARG A 334 -1.37 -13.35 -23.59
CA ARG A 334 -1.92 -12.49 -24.66
C ARG A 334 -3.28 -11.85 -24.35
N TRP A 335 -4.03 -12.42 -23.41
CA TRP A 335 -5.34 -11.93 -23.02
C TRP A 335 -5.32 -11.13 -21.71
N ALA A 336 -4.41 -11.46 -20.78
CA ALA A 336 -4.30 -10.78 -19.48
C ALA A 336 -3.44 -9.50 -19.56
N LEU A 337 -2.36 -9.54 -20.34
CA LEU A 337 -1.39 -8.45 -20.42
C LEU A 337 -1.97 -7.13 -20.98
N PRO A 338 -2.70 -7.10 -22.13
CA PRO A 338 -3.18 -5.82 -22.67
C PRO A 338 -4.14 -5.04 -21.77
N PRO A 339 -5.13 -5.66 -21.07
CA PRO A 339 -5.95 -4.93 -20.11
C PRO A 339 -5.13 -4.36 -18.94
N ASN A 340 -4.08 -5.05 -18.47
CA ASN A 340 -3.18 -4.54 -17.43
C ASN A 340 -2.38 -3.31 -17.89
N GLN A 341 -1.95 -3.27 -19.13
CA GLN A 341 -1.11 -2.19 -19.66
C GLN A 341 -1.91 -0.95 -20.07
N VAL A 342 -3.13 -1.13 -20.61
CA VAL A 342 -3.90 -0.03 -21.21
C VAL A 342 -4.25 1.07 -20.20
N GLY A 343 -4.47 0.72 -18.95
CA GLY A 343 -4.76 1.66 -17.86
C GLY A 343 -3.60 2.64 -17.62
N ARG A 344 -2.37 2.11 -17.53
CA ARG A 344 -1.14 2.90 -17.36
C ARG A 344 -0.87 3.78 -18.56
N LEU A 345 -0.98 3.23 -19.77
CA LEU A 345 -0.84 3.99 -21.02
C LEU A 345 -1.74 5.21 -21.04
N GLN A 346 -3.03 5.04 -20.73
CA GLN A 346 -4.00 6.13 -20.70
C GLN A 346 -3.70 7.14 -19.59
N ALA A 347 -3.31 6.69 -18.40
CA ALA A 347 -2.97 7.56 -17.29
C ALA A 347 -1.74 8.43 -17.59
N MET A 348 -0.66 7.82 -18.09
CA MET A 348 0.55 8.54 -18.51
C MET A 348 0.24 9.57 -19.60
N GLN A 349 -0.58 9.21 -20.59
CA GLN A 349 -0.99 10.14 -21.65
C GLN A 349 -1.72 11.36 -21.10
N VAL A 350 -2.65 11.17 -20.15
CA VAL A 350 -3.38 12.28 -19.50
C VAL A 350 -2.43 13.22 -18.77
N CYS A 351 -1.48 12.68 -18.00
CA CYS A 351 -0.50 13.50 -17.26
C CYS A 351 0.46 14.22 -18.21
N ARG A 352 1.03 13.53 -19.20
CA ARG A 352 1.96 14.12 -20.19
C ARG A 352 1.30 15.18 -21.06
N THR A 353 0.02 15.02 -21.42
CA THR A 353 -0.72 16.05 -22.13
C THR A 353 -0.88 17.33 -21.30
N ALA A 354 -0.97 17.21 -19.97
CA ALA A 354 -1.10 18.37 -19.09
C ALA A 354 0.24 19.10 -18.85
N ALA A 355 1.36 18.35 -18.84
CA ALA A 355 2.69 18.89 -18.55
C ALA A 355 3.78 17.95 -19.12
N PRO A 356 4.11 18.06 -20.43
CA PRO A 356 4.99 17.10 -21.11
C PRO A 356 6.38 17.00 -20.48
N ASP A 357 6.96 18.12 -20.04
CA ASP A 357 8.32 18.21 -19.52
C ASP A 357 8.40 18.08 -17.99
N ARG A 358 7.28 17.75 -17.32
CA ARG A 358 7.22 17.69 -15.86
C ARG A 358 6.62 16.38 -15.33
N VAL A 359 6.52 15.36 -16.19
CA VAL A 359 6.03 14.02 -15.85
C VAL A 359 7.13 12.99 -16.13
N HIS A 360 7.75 12.52 -15.08
CA HIS A 360 8.91 11.62 -15.08
C HIS A 360 8.43 10.27 -14.55
N VAL A 361 8.47 9.25 -15.39
CA VAL A 361 8.06 7.89 -15.01
C VAL A 361 9.24 6.96 -15.19
N PHE A 362 9.60 6.28 -14.11
CA PHE A 362 10.72 5.38 -14.05
C PHE A 362 10.28 3.96 -13.69
N ASP A 363 11.10 2.99 -14.00
CA ASP A 363 11.08 1.66 -13.43
C ASP A 363 12.47 1.30 -12.87
N LEU A 364 12.55 0.22 -12.11
CA LEU A 364 13.77 -0.17 -11.42
C LEU A 364 14.36 -1.45 -12.01
N GLU A 365 15.68 -1.57 -11.94
CA GLU A 365 16.40 -2.82 -12.11
C GLU A 365 17.44 -3.00 -10.99
N ASN A 366 17.68 -4.25 -10.58
CA ASN A 366 18.77 -4.55 -9.65
C ASN A 366 20.14 -4.49 -10.35
N HIS A 367 21.23 -4.65 -9.59
CA HIS A 367 22.59 -4.58 -10.14
C HIS A 367 22.92 -5.70 -11.15
N ALA A 368 22.18 -6.82 -11.12
CA ALA A 368 22.29 -7.87 -12.14
C ALA A 368 21.54 -7.53 -13.44
N GLY A 369 20.76 -6.42 -13.45
CA GLY A 369 19.96 -5.98 -14.58
C GLY A 369 18.58 -6.64 -14.68
N ASN A 370 18.14 -7.32 -13.63
CA ASN A 370 16.77 -7.85 -13.55
C ASN A 370 15.80 -6.74 -13.16
N PRO A 371 14.62 -6.64 -13.79
CA PRO A 371 13.61 -5.67 -13.39
C PRO A 371 13.14 -5.96 -11.96
N VAL A 372 12.95 -4.90 -11.16
CA VAL A 372 12.40 -4.97 -9.82
C VAL A 372 10.90 -4.73 -9.88
N TYR A 373 10.12 -5.59 -9.21
CA TYR A 373 8.69 -5.40 -9.13
C TYR A 373 8.35 -4.40 -8.02
N VAL A 374 7.99 -3.19 -8.41
CA VAL A 374 7.58 -2.13 -7.49
C VAL A 374 6.15 -2.42 -7.03
N HIS A 375 6.00 -2.88 -5.79
CA HIS A 375 4.71 -3.14 -5.16
C HIS A 375 4.35 -2.07 -4.12
N ALA A 376 5.25 -1.18 -3.79
CA ALA A 376 5.05 -0.06 -2.88
C ALA A 376 3.84 0.82 -3.28
N LYS A 377 3.16 1.39 -2.29
CA LYS A 377 2.13 2.40 -2.45
C LYS A 377 2.52 3.58 -1.56
N VAL A 378 3.41 4.39 -2.10
CA VAL A 378 4.02 5.53 -1.41
C VAL A 378 3.69 6.81 -2.16
N ALA A 379 3.33 7.84 -1.42
CA ALA A 379 3.18 9.20 -1.94
C ALA A 379 3.85 10.19 -1.00
N VAL A 380 4.65 11.09 -1.56
CA VAL A 380 5.22 12.25 -0.85
C VAL A 380 4.93 13.51 -1.64
N MET A 381 4.40 14.53 -0.98
CA MET A 381 4.04 15.81 -1.60
C MET A 381 4.81 16.95 -0.93
N ASP A 382 5.65 17.64 -1.71
CA ASP A 382 6.47 18.78 -1.30
C ASP A 382 7.32 18.52 -0.03
N ASP A 383 7.73 17.27 0.22
CA ASP A 383 8.39 16.83 1.46
C ASP A 383 7.63 17.22 2.75
N THR A 384 6.34 17.49 2.65
CA THR A 384 5.49 17.91 3.75
C THR A 384 4.55 16.83 4.21
N TRP A 385 3.83 16.21 3.28
CA TRP A 385 2.85 15.16 3.53
C TRP A 385 3.31 13.85 2.91
N ALA A 386 3.24 12.78 3.66
CA ALA A 386 3.52 11.43 3.16
C ALA A 386 2.34 10.50 3.41
N CYS A 387 2.19 9.49 2.55
CA CYS A 387 1.19 8.42 2.72
C CYS A 387 1.76 7.08 2.26
N VAL A 388 1.60 6.06 3.10
CA VAL A 388 1.95 4.67 2.78
C VAL A 388 0.77 3.78 3.13
N GLY A 389 0.50 2.77 2.31
CA GLY A 389 -0.60 1.85 2.60
C GLY A 389 -0.79 0.77 1.53
N SER A 390 -1.99 0.23 1.48
CA SER A 390 -2.38 -0.81 0.52
C SER A 390 -2.99 -0.26 -0.77
N ALA A 391 -3.44 1.01 -0.77
CA ALA A 391 -4.23 1.60 -1.84
C ALA A 391 -3.38 2.00 -3.05
N ASN A 392 -3.55 1.30 -4.16
CA ASN A 392 -2.91 1.64 -5.43
C ASN A 392 -3.52 2.89 -6.09
N LEU A 393 -2.76 3.52 -7.00
CA LEU A 393 -3.25 4.59 -7.88
C LEU A 393 -4.12 4.01 -9.00
N ASN A 394 -5.20 3.35 -8.62
CA ASN A 394 -6.22 2.83 -9.51
C ASN A 394 -7.62 3.06 -8.94
N ARG A 395 -8.62 3.04 -9.80
CA ARG A 395 -10.00 3.35 -9.42
C ARG A 395 -10.59 2.30 -8.49
N ARG A 396 -10.16 1.03 -8.64
CA ARG A 396 -10.61 -0.06 -7.77
C ARG A 396 -10.18 0.17 -6.33
N SER A 397 -8.92 0.49 -6.05
CA SER A 397 -8.45 0.79 -4.70
C SER A 397 -9.10 2.06 -4.11
N TRP A 398 -9.45 3.03 -4.96
CA TRP A 398 -10.09 4.26 -4.49
C TRP A 398 -11.59 4.13 -4.25
N THR A 399 -12.26 3.06 -4.78
CA THR A 399 -13.74 3.01 -4.76
C THR A 399 -14.37 1.62 -4.61
N HIS A 400 -13.64 0.53 -4.86
CA HIS A 400 -14.22 -0.80 -5.11
C HIS A 400 -13.72 -1.88 -4.15
N ASP A 401 -12.42 -1.90 -3.88
CA ASP A 401 -11.80 -2.80 -2.90
C ASP A 401 -11.90 -2.22 -1.48
N SER A 402 -11.53 -2.98 -0.45
CA SER A 402 -11.28 -2.40 0.87
C SER A 402 -9.78 -2.18 1.07
N GLU A 403 -9.42 -0.94 1.41
CA GLU A 403 -8.03 -0.48 1.51
C GLU A 403 -7.77 0.25 2.82
N LEU A 404 -6.50 0.28 3.22
CA LEU A 404 -6.01 0.99 4.38
C LEU A 404 -4.70 1.70 4.06
N SER A 405 -4.60 2.97 4.39
CA SER A 405 -3.37 3.76 4.26
C SER A 405 -3.21 4.67 5.47
N ALA A 406 -1.98 4.99 5.83
CA ALA A 406 -1.67 5.97 6.85
C ALA A 406 -1.01 7.18 6.20
N ALA A 407 -1.65 8.35 6.31
CA ALA A 407 -1.07 9.62 5.95
C ALA A 407 -0.39 10.22 7.18
N VAL A 408 0.81 10.76 6.99
CA VAL A 408 1.69 11.27 8.04
C VAL A 408 2.02 12.73 7.78
N LEU A 409 1.85 13.53 8.81
CA LEU A 409 2.28 14.93 8.86
C LEU A 409 3.09 15.10 10.14
N ASP A 410 4.41 15.08 10.00
CA ASP A 410 5.32 15.26 11.14
C ASP A 410 5.27 16.69 11.66
N ALA A 411 5.25 16.90 12.98
CA ALA A 411 5.40 18.22 13.57
C ALA A 411 6.85 18.72 13.44
N ALA A 412 7.83 17.82 13.43
CA ALA A 412 9.24 18.15 13.24
C ALA A 412 9.48 18.66 11.81
N ARG A 413 10.05 19.87 11.73
CA ARG A 413 10.46 20.48 10.47
C ARG A 413 11.89 20.11 10.13
N ASP A 414 12.14 19.88 8.84
CA ASP A 414 13.48 19.70 8.32
C ASP A 414 14.07 21.07 7.91
N GLY A 415 15.14 21.47 8.57
CA GLY A 415 15.81 22.76 8.32
C GLY A 415 16.81 22.74 7.15
N ARG A 416 17.02 21.59 6.48
CA ARG A 416 17.89 21.53 5.28
C ARG A 416 17.23 22.29 4.12
N GLU A 417 18.02 23.03 3.35
CA GLU A 417 17.49 23.79 2.21
C GLU A 417 17.14 22.91 1.01
N PRO A 418 16.00 23.17 0.34
CA PRO A 418 15.01 24.21 0.64
C PRO A 418 14.12 23.83 1.84
N ALA A 419 14.11 24.67 2.89
CA ALA A 419 13.33 24.42 4.10
C ALA A 419 11.80 24.45 3.86
N ASP A 420 11.34 25.11 2.81
CA ASP A 420 9.93 25.16 2.38
C ASP A 420 9.80 24.90 0.87
N PRO A 421 9.92 23.62 0.42
CA PRO A 421 9.85 23.30 -0.99
C PRO A 421 8.55 23.71 -1.66
N GLY A 422 7.42 23.62 -0.96
CA GLY A 422 6.10 23.99 -1.47
C GLY A 422 5.85 25.50 -1.54
N GLY A 423 6.63 26.31 -0.83
CA GLY A 423 6.50 27.78 -0.81
C GLY A 423 5.23 28.31 -0.14
N HIS A 424 4.61 27.51 0.75
CA HIS A 424 3.39 27.88 1.49
C HIS A 424 3.62 28.25 2.96
N GLY A 425 4.88 28.22 3.43
CA GLY A 425 5.20 28.30 4.85
C GLY A 425 4.90 27.00 5.62
N ASP A 426 4.52 25.94 4.92
CA ASP A 426 4.27 24.61 5.52
C ASP A 426 5.57 23.97 5.99
N GLY A 427 6.64 24.18 5.24
CA GLY A 427 7.98 23.65 5.48
C GLY A 427 8.09 22.15 5.18
N ALA A 428 9.29 21.72 4.84
CA ALA A 428 9.60 20.31 4.76
C ALA A 428 9.48 19.66 6.15
N ARG A 429 9.01 18.43 6.20
CA ARG A 429 8.81 17.64 7.41
C ARG A 429 9.77 16.47 7.44
N CYS A 430 10.35 16.22 8.61
CA CYS A 430 11.40 15.21 8.75
C CYS A 430 10.95 13.85 8.19
N PHE A 431 9.81 13.32 8.61
CA PHE A 431 9.34 12.02 8.13
C PHE A 431 9.14 11.98 6.62
N ALA A 432 8.43 12.95 6.04
CA ALA A 432 8.11 12.94 4.61
C ALA A 432 9.36 13.04 3.73
N ARG A 433 10.29 13.95 4.11
CA ARG A 433 11.55 14.11 3.39
C ARG A 433 12.47 12.91 3.55
N ASP A 434 12.63 12.40 4.76
CA ASP A 434 13.51 11.27 5.03
C ASP A 434 13.01 9.99 4.35
N LEU A 435 11.70 9.76 4.31
CA LEU A 435 11.11 8.67 3.53
C LEU A 435 11.47 8.78 2.04
N ARG A 436 11.23 9.94 1.44
CA ARG A 436 11.59 10.16 0.02
C ARG A 436 13.08 9.99 -0.22
N LEU A 437 13.92 10.59 0.63
CA LEU A 437 15.37 10.48 0.49
C LEU A 437 15.87 9.04 0.66
N ALA A 438 15.31 8.28 1.59
CA ALA A 438 15.67 6.87 1.77
C ALA A 438 15.44 6.06 0.48
N LEU A 439 14.26 6.22 -0.14
CA LEU A 439 13.90 5.54 -1.39
C LEU A 439 14.77 6.02 -2.57
N VAL A 440 14.92 7.33 -2.71
CA VAL A 440 15.68 7.91 -3.84
C VAL A 440 17.16 7.61 -3.75
N ARG A 441 17.76 7.60 -2.54
CA ARG A 441 19.16 7.19 -2.35
C ARG A 441 19.40 5.77 -2.85
N GLU A 442 18.52 4.85 -2.50
CA GLU A 442 18.58 3.47 -3.00
C GLU A 442 18.47 3.42 -4.52
N HIS A 443 17.50 4.14 -5.09
CA HIS A 443 17.31 4.16 -6.56
C HIS A 443 18.46 4.78 -7.34
N LEU A 444 19.24 5.66 -6.71
CA LEU A 444 20.37 6.35 -7.32
C LEU A 444 21.75 5.82 -6.85
N ASP A 445 21.78 4.77 -6.02
CA ASP A 445 23.00 4.24 -5.38
C ASP A 445 23.77 5.35 -4.63
N ARG A 446 23.05 6.20 -3.88
CA ARG A 446 23.59 7.29 -3.06
C ARG A 446 23.58 6.92 -1.57
N VAL A 447 24.49 7.51 -0.82
CA VAL A 447 24.56 7.35 0.64
C VAL A 447 24.17 8.67 1.34
N PRO A 448 23.75 8.61 2.61
CA PRO A 448 23.54 9.82 3.40
C PRO A 448 24.79 10.71 3.41
N GLY A 449 24.62 12.00 3.09
CA GLY A 449 25.71 12.98 3.00
C GLY A 449 26.27 13.18 1.58
N ASP A 450 25.86 12.35 0.60
CA ASP A 450 26.13 12.56 -0.83
C ASP A 450 24.79 12.75 -1.58
N ASP A 451 23.95 13.61 -1.08
CA ASP A 451 22.55 13.73 -1.51
C ASP A 451 21.97 15.15 -1.41
N ASP A 452 22.80 16.17 -1.27
CA ASP A 452 22.36 17.59 -1.17
C ASP A 452 21.59 18.05 -2.41
N ASP A 453 21.87 17.47 -3.58
CA ASP A 453 21.14 17.74 -4.81
C ASP A 453 19.74 17.11 -4.80
N LEU A 454 19.49 16.09 -4.00
CA LEU A 454 18.20 15.42 -3.88
C LEU A 454 17.21 16.19 -3.00
N LEU A 455 17.69 17.16 -2.23
CA LEU A 455 16.83 18.00 -1.38
C LEU A 455 15.95 18.96 -2.22
N ASP A 456 16.52 19.57 -3.27
CA ASP A 456 15.78 20.45 -4.17
C ASP A 456 15.01 19.64 -5.22
N PRO A 457 13.70 19.84 -5.37
CA PRO A 457 12.88 19.09 -6.33
C PRO A 457 13.40 19.10 -7.77
N GLY A 458 13.88 20.25 -8.25
CA GLY A 458 14.36 20.38 -9.63
C GLY A 458 15.73 19.72 -9.84
N ARG A 459 16.62 19.80 -8.84
CA ARG A 459 17.92 19.11 -8.88
C ARG A 459 17.74 17.59 -8.78
N PHE A 460 16.85 17.14 -7.90
CA PHE A 460 16.48 15.72 -7.79
C PHE A 460 15.98 15.15 -9.13
N VAL A 461 15.05 15.84 -9.79
CA VAL A 461 14.53 15.40 -11.09
C VAL A 461 15.65 15.25 -12.12
N ARG A 462 16.57 16.22 -12.20
CA ARG A 462 17.72 16.12 -13.11
C ARG A 462 18.63 14.94 -12.77
N ALA A 463 18.96 14.73 -11.50
CA ALA A 463 19.78 13.60 -11.08
C ALA A 463 19.13 12.25 -11.44
N ALA A 464 17.81 12.12 -11.27
CA ALA A 464 17.06 10.93 -11.62
C ALA A 464 17.04 10.68 -13.16
N GLU A 465 16.84 11.75 -13.95
CA GLU A 465 16.87 11.65 -15.42
C GLU A 465 18.26 11.30 -15.94
N GLU A 466 19.31 11.91 -15.41
CA GLU A 466 20.70 11.63 -15.76
C GLU A 466 21.08 10.17 -15.42
N ALA A 467 20.74 9.70 -14.23
CA ALA A 467 21.00 8.32 -13.82
C ALA A 467 20.28 7.32 -14.75
N ALA A 468 19.01 7.57 -15.05
CA ALA A 468 18.22 6.73 -15.94
C ALA A 468 18.77 6.78 -17.38
N ALA A 469 19.15 7.94 -17.89
CA ALA A 469 19.72 8.08 -19.23
C ALA A 469 21.07 7.34 -19.36
N ASN A 470 21.94 7.46 -18.35
CA ASN A 470 23.22 6.77 -18.32
C ASN A 470 23.05 5.24 -18.32
N LEU A 471 22.13 4.73 -17.51
CA LEU A 471 21.83 3.30 -17.45
C LEU A 471 21.17 2.80 -18.74
N ASP A 472 20.25 3.57 -19.34
CA ASP A 472 19.67 3.27 -20.66
C ASP A 472 20.71 3.25 -21.77
N ALA A 473 21.66 4.19 -21.77
CA ALA A 473 22.76 4.25 -22.75
C ALA A 473 23.71 3.05 -22.62
N TRP A 474 24.03 2.63 -21.38
CA TRP A 474 24.85 1.44 -21.13
C TRP A 474 24.19 0.17 -21.68
N HIS A 475 22.87 -0.01 -21.49
CA HIS A 475 22.11 -1.10 -22.09
C HIS A 475 22.10 -1.04 -23.61
N ALA A 476 21.84 0.13 -24.20
CA ALA A 476 21.86 0.33 -25.64
C ALA A 476 23.24 0.05 -26.26
N GLY A 477 24.32 0.34 -25.49
CA GLY A 477 25.72 0.02 -25.86
C GLY A 477 26.10 -1.45 -25.69
N GLY A 478 25.15 -2.35 -25.36
CA GLY A 478 25.39 -3.78 -25.19
C GLY A 478 26.07 -4.14 -23.87
N ARG A 479 25.86 -3.31 -22.81
CA ARG A 479 26.39 -3.50 -21.45
C ARG A 479 27.91 -3.56 -21.40
N ARG A 480 28.60 -2.76 -22.23
CA ARG A 480 30.04 -2.70 -22.30
C ARG A 480 30.61 -1.69 -21.30
N GLY A 481 31.73 -2.07 -20.65
CA GLY A 481 32.33 -1.26 -19.58
C GLY A 481 31.62 -1.37 -18.24
N PRO A 482 32.07 -0.59 -17.23
CA PRO A 482 31.46 -0.63 -15.91
C PRO A 482 29.97 -0.18 -15.96
N ARG A 483 29.14 -0.84 -15.18
CA ARG A 483 27.73 -0.43 -15.02
C ARG A 483 27.69 0.94 -14.34
N PRO A 484 26.94 1.91 -14.89
CA PRO A 484 26.74 3.19 -14.19
C PRO A 484 25.99 2.99 -12.86
N PRO A 485 26.20 3.86 -11.87
CA PRO A 485 25.44 3.82 -10.62
C PRO A 485 23.96 4.13 -10.85
N GLY A 486 23.13 3.70 -9.91
CA GLY A 486 21.68 3.87 -9.96
C GLY A 486 20.95 2.66 -10.55
N ARG A 487 19.65 2.61 -10.29
CA ARG A 487 18.73 1.53 -10.65
C ARG A 487 17.57 2.00 -11.52
N LEU A 488 17.41 3.32 -11.65
CA LEU A 488 16.32 3.92 -12.43
C LEU A 488 16.52 3.68 -13.92
N ARG A 489 15.43 3.32 -14.61
CA ARG A 489 15.31 3.30 -16.06
C ARG A 489 14.14 4.19 -16.47
N ALA A 490 14.26 4.88 -17.59
CA ALA A 490 13.13 5.61 -18.15
C ALA A 490 12.02 4.63 -18.56
N HIS A 491 10.86 4.70 -17.88
CA HIS A 491 9.75 3.78 -18.17
C HIS A 491 9.16 4.03 -19.56
N ARG A 492 9.27 3.02 -20.41
CA ARG A 492 8.77 3.04 -21.79
C ARG A 492 7.65 2.00 -21.95
N PRO A 493 6.39 2.41 -21.83
CA PRO A 493 5.29 1.47 -21.98
C PRO A 493 5.26 0.91 -23.41
N GLU A 494 4.92 -0.38 -23.51
CA GLU A 494 4.77 -1.05 -24.80
C GLU A 494 3.67 -0.41 -25.64
N ARG A 495 3.92 -0.28 -26.94
CA ARG A 495 2.93 0.25 -27.88
C ARG A 495 1.83 -0.78 -28.11
N MET A 496 0.59 -0.35 -28.00
CA MET A 496 -0.58 -1.20 -28.22
C MET A 496 -1.31 -0.80 -29.50
N GLY A 497 -1.54 -1.75 -30.39
CA GLY A 497 -2.28 -1.54 -31.63
C GLY A 497 -3.77 -1.21 -31.40
N LEU A 498 -4.42 -0.60 -32.39
CA LEU A 498 -5.82 -0.15 -32.30
C LEU A 498 -6.79 -1.31 -32.03
N LEU A 499 -6.62 -2.46 -32.69
CA LEU A 499 -7.48 -3.64 -32.51
C LEU A 499 -7.35 -4.20 -31.08
N THR A 500 -6.13 -4.25 -30.55
CA THR A 500 -5.89 -4.69 -29.17
C THR A 500 -6.54 -3.73 -28.18
N ARG A 501 -6.43 -2.41 -28.40
CA ARG A 501 -7.10 -1.41 -27.56
C ARG A 501 -8.62 -1.54 -27.56
N ALA A 502 -9.22 -1.88 -28.70
CA ALA A 502 -10.67 -1.98 -28.84
C ALA A 502 -11.30 -2.98 -27.87
N TRP A 503 -10.66 -4.12 -27.61
CA TRP A 503 -11.15 -5.10 -26.64
C TRP A 503 -10.52 -4.94 -25.23
N ALA A 504 -9.27 -4.50 -25.15
CA ALA A 504 -8.58 -4.38 -23.86
C ALA A 504 -9.19 -3.28 -22.97
N VAL A 505 -9.65 -2.15 -23.54
CA VAL A 505 -10.25 -1.05 -22.77
C VAL A 505 -11.55 -1.45 -22.06
N PRO A 506 -12.54 -2.12 -22.70
CA PRO A 506 -13.70 -2.65 -21.98
C PRO A 506 -13.32 -3.64 -20.88
N ALA A 507 -12.45 -4.62 -21.15
CA ALA A 507 -11.98 -5.60 -20.18
C ALA A 507 -11.30 -4.91 -18.98
N TYR A 508 -10.41 -3.95 -19.24
CA TYR A 508 -9.78 -3.14 -18.22
C TYR A 508 -10.81 -2.44 -17.32
N ARG A 509 -11.79 -1.74 -17.91
CA ARG A 509 -12.77 -0.96 -17.14
C ARG A 509 -13.73 -1.80 -16.30
N LEU A 510 -14.04 -3.00 -16.74
CA LEU A 510 -15.04 -3.87 -16.09
C LEU A 510 -14.41 -4.81 -15.07
N VAL A 511 -13.20 -5.30 -15.33
CA VAL A 511 -12.56 -6.36 -14.53
C VAL A 511 -11.37 -5.82 -13.74
N TYR A 512 -10.43 -5.14 -14.40
CA TYR A 512 -9.17 -4.75 -13.77
C TYR A 512 -9.30 -3.47 -12.95
N ASP A 513 -10.08 -2.48 -13.43
CA ASP A 513 -10.25 -1.19 -12.75
C ASP A 513 -11.74 -0.76 -12.68
N PRO A 514 -12.62 -1.58 -12.04
CA PRO A 514 -14.02 -1.27 -11.92
C PRO A 514 -14.27 -0.02 -11.07
N ASP A 515 -15.42 0.64 -11.33
CA ASP A 515 -15.85 1.82 -10.56
C ASP A 515 -16.86 1.41 -9.49
N GLY A 516 -16.43 1.43 -8.24
CA GLY A 516 -17.27 1.08 -7.08
C GLY A 516 -18.15 2.23 -6.56
N ARG A 517 -18.07 3.44 -7.16
CA ARG A 517 -18.88 4.57 -6.69
C ARG A 517 -20.37 4.36 -6.98
N PRO A 518 -21.26 4.75 -6.07
CA PRO A 518 -22.69 4.89 -6.34
C PRO A 518 -22.93 5.81 -7.55
N LEU A 519 -23.99 5.53 -8.34
CA LEU A 519 -24.28 6.26 -9.58
C LEU A 519 -24.31 7.78 -9.38
N ARG A 520 -24.92 8.25 -8.27
CA ARG A 520 -24.99 9.68 -7.93
C ARG A 520 -23.61 10.36 -7.84
N TYR A 521 -22.57 9.64 -7.36
CA TYR A 521 -21.21 10.17 -7.28
C TYR A 521 -20.51 10.14 -8.65
N ARG A 522 -20.76 9.08 -9.47
CA ARG A 522 -20.22 8.99 -10.82
C ARG A 522 -20.71 10.14 -11.69
N LEU A 523 -22.01 10.43 -11.66
CA LEU A 523 -22.64 11.50 -12.44
C LEU A 523 -22.13 12.89 -12.04
N ARG A 524 -21.78 13.09 -10.79
CA ARG A 524 -21.26 14.36 -10.26
C ARG A 524 -19.73 14.46 -10.31
N GLY A 525 -19.03 13.45 -10.83
CA GLY A 525 -17.56 13.42 -10.86
C GLY A 525 -16.89 13.46 -9.47
N ARG A 526 -17.60 13.06 -8.40
CA ARG A 526 -17.13 13.12 -7.01
C ARG A 526 -16.65 11.77 -6.52
N TRP A 527 -15.71 11.82 -5.56
CA TRP A 527 -15.27 10.65 -4.79
C TRP A 527 -16.17 10.39 -3.58
#